data_30624f481a22e2f643f5e292e1a6fc6b
#
_entry.id   30624f481a22e2f643f5e292e1a6fc6b
#
_cell.length_a   1.000
_cell.length_b   1.000
_cell.length_c   1.000
_cell.angle_alpha   90.00
_cell.angle_beta   90.00
_cell.angle_gamma   90.00
#
_symmetry.space_group_name_H-M   'P 1'
#
loop_
_entity.id
_entity.type
_entity.pdbx_description
1 polymer ?
#
loop_
_entity_poly.entity_id
_entity_poly.type
_entity_poly.pdbx_seq_one_letter_code
_entity_poly.pdbx_strand_id
1 'polypeptide(L)'
;MKFASPLSNSGRSFYKYFLVDSTNVEGRKTYKIRFHPKSVATPVLDGEVNIDSASYALRSARVKMAKGVNVNWIRHLAIEADNRLTADSLWFPQREKMTADFTLTKSDSSKMIAFLGSHEVTYSDVKFDTPIPKQVLGTSASVILSDDAISGKQVEWDSLRPYTLTQKEKAIYQMVDSIQQVPLYKNIYTVLNTIIGGYYNTKYVGIGPYSKVISFNRLEGARFQIGARTTKEFSRRVRLSTYLLRTRDRRTQGSDG
;
A
#
# COMPACT_ATOMS: atom_id res chain seq x y z
N MET A 1 -10.82 -2.96 3.04
CA MET A 1 -10.90 -3.58 4.39
C MET A 1 -10.47 -2.55 5.41
N LYS A 2 -11.14 -2.46 6.57
CA LYS A 2 -10.81 -1.49 7.63
C LYS A 2 -10.63 -2.24 8.95
N PHE A 3 -9.55 -1.96 9.67
CA PHE A 3 -9.36 -2.42 11.04
C PHE A 3 -10.17 -1.54 12.01
N ALA A 4 -10.75 -2.16 13.03
CA ALA A 4 -11.34 -1.40 14.12
C ALA A 4 -10.22 -0.71 14.90
N SER A 5 -10.26 0.62 15.00
CA SER A 5 -9.25 1.36 15.74
C SER A 5 -9.50 1.26 17.25
N PRO A 6 -8.47 0.95 18.07
CA PRO A 6 -8.62 0.97 19.52
C PRO A 6 -8.86 2.36 20.09
N LEU A 7 -8.54 3.42 19.34
CA LEU A 7 -8.73 4.81 19.77
C LEU A 7 -10.06 5.42 19.28
N SER A 8 -10.87 4.62 18.56
CA SER A 8 -12.19 5.09 18.11
C SER A 8 -13.24 5.07 19.24
N ASN A 9 -14.31 5.83 19.07
CA ASN A 9 -15.45 5.84 20.00
C ASN A 9 -16.05 4.43 20.19
N SER A 10 -16.05 3.61 19.13
CA SER A 10 -16.49 2.21 19.15
C SER A 10 -15.44 1.23 19.70
N GLY A 11 -14.24 1.69 20.02
CA GLY A 11 -13.14 0.85 20.47
C GLY A 11 -13.50 -0.03 21.67
N ARG A 12 -14.29 0.49 22.61
CA ARG A 12 -14.77 -0.26 23.79
C ARG A 12 -15.58 -1.50 23.43
N SER A 13 -16.24 -1.53 22.29
CA SER A 13 -17.00 -2.70 21.82
C SER A 13 -16.07 -3.83 21.37
N PHE A 14 -14.90 -3.50 20.84
CA PHE A 14 -13.97 -4.47 20.26
C PHE A 14 -12.83 -4.86 21.18
N TYR A 15 -12.44 -3.99 22.14
CA TYR A 15 -11.22 -4.18 22.95
C TYR A 15 -11.48 -4.16 24.46
N LYS A 16 -10.59 -4.85 25.18
CA LYS A 16 -10.36 -4.68 26.62
C LYS A 16 -9.09 -3.87 26.80
N TYR A 17 -9.08 -2.93 27.75
CA TYR A 17 -7.97 -2.01 28.02
C TYR A 17 -7.44 -2.25 29.42
N PHE A 18 -6.13 -2.16 29.57
CA PHE A 18 -5.42 -2.34 30.82
C PHE A 18 -4.40 -1.21 30.97
N LEU A 19 -4.50 -0.45 32.04
CA LEU A 19 -3.46 0.48 32.44
C LEU A 19 -2.30 -0.36 33.02
N VAL A 20 -1.16 -0.36 32.30
CA VAL A 20 -0.01 -1.17 32.68
C VAL A 20 0.93 -0.40 33.58
N ASP A 21 1.20 0.88 33.23
CA ASP A 21 2.17 1.70 33.91
C ASP A 21 1.89 3.19 33.69
N SER A 22 2.56 4.03 34.48
CA SER A 22 2.63 5.47 34.26
C SER A 22 4.06 5.95 34.49
N THR A 23 4.70 6.44 33.43
CA THR A 23 6.09 6.88 33.43
C THR A 23 6.20 8.34 33.06
N ASN A 24 7.28 8.99 33.49
CA ASN A 24 7.62 10.33 33.02
C ASN A 24 8.53 10.21 31.81
N VAL A 25 8.11 10.78 30.70
CA VAL A 25 8.86 10.83 29.47
C VAL A 25 9.01 12.30 29.06
N GLU A 26 10.23 12.78 28.95
CA GLU A 26 10.54 14.21 28.66
C GLU A 26 9.80 15.18 29.59
N GLY A 27 9.80 14.89 30.90
CA GLY A 27 9.16 15.73 31.91
C GLY A 27 7.64 15.68 31.94
N ARG A 28 6.98 14.84 31.13
CA ARG A 28 5.52 14.70 31.05
C ARG A 28 5.08 13.31 31.50
N LYS A 29 4.10 13.26 32.37
CA LYS A 29 3.50 11.98 32.80
C LYS A 29 2.77 11.34 31.61
N THR A 30 3.03 10.07 31.37
CA THR A 30 2.49 9.30 30.24
C THR A 30 1.90 8.00 30.73
N TYR A 31 0.68 7.69 30.35
CA TYR A 31 0.01 6.44 30.67
C TYR A 31 0.31 5.40 29.59
N LYS A 32 0.80 4.23 30.00
CA LYS A 32 0.97 3.07 29.13
C LYS A 32 -0.26 2.20 29.23
N ILE A 33 -1.01 2.10 28.17
CA ILE A 33 -2.26 1.35 28.09
C ILE A 33 -2.06 0.20 27.09
N ARG A 34 -2.24 -1.01 27.55
CA ARG A 34 -2.31 -2.20 26.71
C ARG A 34 -3.75 -2.52 26.38
N PHE A 35 -3.98 -2.96 25.16
CA PHE A 35 -5.31 -3.38 24.73
C PHE A 35 -5.26 -4.71 24.00
N HIS A 36 -6.31 -5.50 24.18
CA HIS A 36 -6.51 -6.80 23.54
C HIS A 36 -7.90 -6.89 22.93
N PRO A 37 -8.07 -7.53 21.78
CA PRO A 37 -9.39 -7.71 21.18
C PRO A 37 -10.24 -8.67 22.02
N LYS A 38 -11.54 -8.41 22.09
CA LYS A 38 -12.55 -9.29 22.67
C LYS A 38 -12.89 -10.48 21.79
N SER A 39 -12.77 -10.28 20.46
CA SER A 39 -13.05 -11.27 19.42
C SER A 39 -12.19 -10.99 18.20
N VAL A 40 -11.87 -12.02 17.43
CA VAL A 40 -11.11 -11.94 16.16
C VAL A 40 -11.98 -12.15 14.93
N ALA A 41 -13.30 -12.14 15.09
CA ALA A 41 -14.26 -12.27 14.00
C ALA A 41 -14.22 -11.08 13.01
N THR A 42 -13.73 -9.93 13.46
CA THR A 42 -13.50 -8.73 12.65
C THR A 42 -12.01 -8.40 12.65
N PRO A 43 -11.53 -7.62 11.65
CA PRO A 43 -10.15 -7.13 11.66
C PRO A 43 -9.86 -6.24 12.85
N VAL A 44 -9.12 -6.77 13.81
CA VAL A 44 -8.74 -6.10 15.06
C VAL A 44 -7.24 -6.14 15.28
N LEU A 45 -6.77 -5.22 16.10
CA LEU A 45 -5.37 -5.05 16.47
C LEU A 45 -5.12 -5.52 17.91
N ASP A 46 -3.89 -5.79 18.24
CA ASP A 46 -3.39 -6.09 19.58
C ASP A 46 -2.14 -5.23 19.81
N GLY A 47 -1.99 -4.64 20.99
CA GLY A 47 -0.81 -3.85 21.25
C GLY A 47 -0.93 -2.90 22.44
N GLU A 48 -0.13 -1.85 22.36
CA GLU A 48 -0.04 -0.84 23.41
C GLU A 48 0.01 0.56 22.84
N VAL A 49 -0.51 1.50 23.60
CA VAL A 49 -0.46 2.94 23.33
C VAL A 49 0.03 3.69 24.55
N ASN A 50 0.78 4.74 24.29
CA ASN A 50 1.22 5.68 25.31
C ASN A 50 0.47 6.99 25.12
N ILE A 51 -0.20 7.44 26.18
CA ILE A 51 -1.08 8.62 26.19
C ILE A 51 -0.51 9.67 27.14
N ASP A 52 -0.37 10.90 26.69
CA ASP A 52 0.02 12.03 27.55
C ASP A 52 -1.08 12.32 28.58
N SER A 53 -0.71 12.46 29.84
CA SER A 53 -1.69 12.61 30.93
C SER A 53 -2.40 13.97 30.95
N ALA A 54 -1.75 15.00 30.41
CA ALA A 54 -2.29 16.37 30.45
C ALA A 54 -3.20 16.68 29.27
N SER A 55 -2.80 16.27 28.05
CA SER A 55 -3.53 16.56 26.81
C SER A 55 -4.36 15.39 26.31
N TYR A 56 -4.18 14.19 26.89
CA TYR A 56 -4.75 12.91 26.42
C TYR A 56 -4.39 12.58 24.97
N ALA A 57 -3.37 13.23 24.42
CA ALA A 57 -2.89 12.97 23.09
C ALA A 57 -2.13 11.63 23.00
N LEU A 58 -2.24 10.98 21.87
CA LEU A 58 -1.44 9.81 21.56
C LEU A 58 0.04 10.22 21.43
N ARG A 59 0.89 9.69 22.29
CA ARG A 59 2.35 9.89 22.22
C ARG A 59 3.02 8.86 21.34
N SER A 60 2.67 7.60 21.53
CA SER A 60 3.15 6.54 20.66
C SER A 60 2.18 5.36 20.66
N ALA A 61 2.25 4.58 19.59
CA ALA A 61 1.53 3.33 19.42
C ALA A 61 2.45 2.25 18.89
N ARG A 62 2.31 1.04 19.42
CA ARG A 62 2.96 -0.17 18.95
C ARG A 62 1.89 -1.24 18.85
N VAL A 63 1.38 -1.45 17.65
CA VAL A 63 0.23 -2.30 17.41
C VAL A 63 0.52 -3.31 16.32
N LYS A 64 -0.10 -4.47 16.42
CA LYS A 64 -0.01 -5.54 15.44
C LYS A 64 -1.39 -6.12 15.15
N MET A 65 -1.54 -6.77 14.03
CA MET A 65 -2.71 -7.56 13.74
C MET A 65 -2.87 -8.66 14.80
N ALA A 66 -4.06 -8.76 15.37
CA ALA A 66 -4.32 -9.76 16.40
C ALA A 66 -4.20 -11.18 15.86
N LYS A 67 -3.69 -12.09 16.68
CA LYS A 67 -3.55 -13.51 16.31
C LYS A 67 -4.94 -14.10 16.03
N GLY A 68 -5.08 -14.78 14.90
CA GLY A 68 -6.35 -15.40 14.48
C GLY A 68 -7.20 -14.51 13.57
N VAL A 69 -6.86 -13.24 13.40
CA VAL A 69 -7.48 -12.41 12.36
C VAL A 69 -7.04 -12.89 10.99
N ASN A 70 -7.99 -13.11 10.10
CA ASN A 70 -7.72 -13.50 8.72
C ASN A 70 -7.91 -12.31 7.78
N VAL A 71 -6.82 -11.89 7.18
CA VAL A 71 -6.79 -10.88 6.13
C VAL A 71 -6.16 -11.50 4.90
N ASN A 72 -6.86 -11.44 3.76
CA ASN A 72 -6.34 -12.00 2.51
C ASN A 72 -4.94 -11.45 2.21
N TRP A 73 -4.02 -12.34 1.89
CA TRP A 73 -2.63 -12.05 1.50
C TRP A 73 -1.72 -11.49 2.60
N ILE A 74 -2.26 -11.07 3.77
CA ILE A 74 -1.48 -10.52 4.86
C ILE A 74 -1.44 -11.53 6.01
N ARG A 75 -0.24 -11.99 6.34
CA ARG A 75 0.00 -12.91 7.44
C ARG A 75 0.28 -12.18 8.75
N HIS A 76 1.06 -11.11 8.67
CA HIS A 76 1.38 -10.25 9.80
C HIS A 76 1.34 -8.79 9.37
N LEU A 77 0.82 -7.94 10.24
CA LEU A 77 0.84 -6.49 10.12
C LEU A 77 1.28 -5.90 11.45
N ALA A 78 2.27 -5.02 11.44
CA ALA A 78 2.69 -4.23 12.58
C ALA A 78 2.72 -2.75 12.21
N ILE A 79 2.29 -1.89 13.12
CA ILE A 79 2.27 -0.45 12.95
C ILE A 79 2.91 0.17 14.20
N GLU A 80 3.88 1.04 13.98
CA GLU A 80 4.53 1.85 14.98
C GLU A 80 4.28 3.31 14.62
N ALA A 81 3.84 4.08 15.60
CA ALA A 81 3.65 5.52 15.45
C ALA A 81 4.26 6.23 16.65
N ASP A 82 5.01 7.26 16.40
CA ASP A 82 5.60 8.15 17.39
C ASP A 82 5.17 9.58 17.06
N ASN A 83 4.54 10.24 18.02
CA ASN A 83 4.15 11.63 17.95
C ASN A 83 5.00 12.47 18.89
N ARG A 84 5.28 13.70 18.51
CA ARG A 84 6.05 14.66 19.28
C ARG A 84 5.24 15.92 19.52
N LEU A 85 5.44 16.51 20.70
CA LEU A 85 4.95 17.85 20.98
C LEU A 85 5.85 18.86 20.26
N THR A 86 5.26 19.68 19.41
CA THR A 86 5.97 20.73 18.68
C THR A 86 6.22 21.95 19.56
N ALA A 87 7.05 22.89 19.11
CA ALA A 87 7.28 24.16 19.79
C ALA A 87 5.98 24.95 20.01
N ASP A 88 5.01 24.80 19.11
CA ASP A 88 3.68 25.43 19.19
C ASP A 88 2.73 24.70 20.13
N SER A 89 3.22 23.77 20.95
CA SER A 89 2.42 22.96 21.89
C SER A 89 1.34 22.09 21.23
N LEU A 90 1.51 21.74 19.97
CA LEU A 90 0.66 20.84 19.24
C LEU A 90 1.32 19.46 19.09
N TRP A 91 0.53 18.40 19.27
CA TRP A 91 1.00 17.04 18.99
C TRP A 91 0.93 16.77 17.50
N PHE A 92 2.07 16.30 16.94
CA PHE A 92 2.19 16.00 15.52
C PHE A 92 2.97 14.70 15.31
N PRO A 93 2.61 13.89 14.30
CA PRO A 93 3.40 12.71 13.95
C PRO A 93 4.86 13.07 13.70
N GLN A 94 5.77 12.29 14.27
CA GLN A 94 7.20 12.38 14.03
C GLN A 94 7.67 11.25 13.13
N ARG A 95 7.18 10.04 13.42
CA ARG A 95 7.55 8.83 12.68
C ARG A 95 6.40 7.85 12.67
N GLU A 96 6.13 7.30 11.53
CA GLU A 96 5.18 6.22 11.34
C GLU A 96 5.85 5.11 10.55
N LYS A 97 5.76 3.87 11.04
CA LYS A 97 6.28 2.70 10.36
C LYS A 97 5.22 1.62 10.29
N MET A 98 4.99 1.12 9.11
CA MET A 98 4.13 -0.03 8.86
C MET A 98 4.96 -1.14 8.25
N THR A 99 4.86 -2.33 8.82
CA THR A 99 5.50 -3.54 8.30
C THR A 99 4.43 -4.59 8.05
N ALA A 100 4.40 -5.16 6.85
CA ALA A 100 3.44 -6.18 6.48
C ALA A 100 4.14 -7.39 5.86
N ASP A 101 3.75 -8.58 6.27
CA ASP A 101 4.18 -9.86 5.71
C ASP A 101 3.10 -10.37 4.77
N PHE A 102 3.43 -10.41 3.48
CA PHE A 102 2.53 -10.81 2.40
C PHE A 102 2.84 -12.24 1.95
N THR A 103 1.82 -13.07 1.84
CA THR A 103 1.92 -14.43 1.34
C THR A 103 1.11 -14.59 0.06
N LEU A 104 1.76 -15.03 -1.00
CA LEU A 104 1.11 -15.23 -2.31
C LEU A 104 0.48 -16.61 -2.45
N THR A 105 0.90 -17.58 -1.65
CA THR A 105 0.40 -18.96 -1.73
C THR A 105 -0.19 -19.40 -0.39
N LYS A 106 -1.36 -20.03 -0.43
CA LYS A 106 -2.02 -20.66 0.72
C LYS A 106 -1.56 -22.11 0.95
N SER A 107 -0.44 -22.53 0.41
CA SER A 107 0.00 -23.92 0.49
C SER A 107 0.72 -24.22 1.81
N ASP A 108 0.35 -25.30 2.46
CA ASP A 108 1.04 -25.92 3.62
C ASP A 108 2.41 -26.50 3.24
N SER A 109 2.81 -26.36 1.98
CA SER A 109 4.06 -26.92 1.48
C SER A 109 5.25 -26.01 1.72
N SER A 110 6.42 -26.57 1.88
CA SER A 110 7.74 -25.97 2.12
C SER A 110 8.20 -24.93 1.08
N LYS A 111 7.37 -24.57 0.11
CA LYS A 111 7.63 -23.59 -0.96
C LYS A 111 6.67 -22.41 -0.91
N MET A 112 6.55 -21.78 0.26
CA MET A 112 5.75 -20.59 0.40
C MET A 112 6.51 -19.37 -0.15
N ILE A 113 5.90 -18.68 -1.09
CA ILE A 113 6.42 -17.39 -1.58
C ILE A 113 5.79 -16.30 -0.72
N ALA A 114 6.62 -15.63 0.06
CA ALA A 114 6.24 -14.52 0.91
C ALA A 114 7.24 -13.36 0.73
N PHE A 115 6.79 -12.14 0.96
CA PHE A 115 7.67 -10.98 1.02
C PHE A 115 7.27 -10.04 2.16
N LEU A 116 8.28 -9.42 2.74
CA LEU A 116 8.12 -8.44 3.80
C LEU A 116 8.17 -7.05 3.18
N GLY A 117 7.06 -6.30 3.32
CA GLY A 117 6.98 -4.90 2.94
C GLY A 117 7.12 -4.00 4.17
N SER A 118 7.93 -2.95 4.09
CA SER A 118 8.05 -1.92 5.11
C SER A 118 7.86 -0.54 4.48
N HIS A 119 7.02 0.27 5.12
CA HIS A 119 6.80 1.67 4.75
C HIS A 119 7.04 2.51 5.98
N GLU A 120 7.95 3.48 5.87
CA GLU A 120 8.31 4.39 6.95
C GLU A 120 8.19 5.83 6.47
N VAL A 121 7.53 6.65 7.27
CA VAL A 121 7.36 8.09 7.05
C VAL A 121 7.94 8.82 8.24
N THR A 122 8.77 9.80 7.98
CA THR A 122 9.33 10.72 8.98
C THR A 122 8.94 12.14 8.61
N TYR A 123 8.49 12.89 9.59
CA TYR A 123 8.07 14.28 9.42
C TYR A 123 9.12 15.20 10.05
N SER A 124 9.65 16.13 9.26
CA SER A 124 10.61 17.16 9.70
C SER A 124 10.10 18.54 9.30
N ASP A 125 10.61 19.57 9.95
CA ASP A 125 10.34 20.99 9.65
C ASP A 125 8.84 21.35 9.55
N VAL A 126 8.06 20.78 10.47
CA VAL A 126 6.63 21.02 10.53
C VAL A 126 6.35 22.47 10.94
N LYS A 127 5.59 23.19 10.14
CA LYS A 127 5.17 24.57 10.37
C LYS A 127 3.67 24.65 10.30
N PHE A 128 3.06 25.28 11.31
CA PHE A 128 1.62 25.55 11.36
C PHE A 128 1.32 26.95 10.84
N ASP A 129 0.11 27.19 10.44
CA ASP A 129 -0.40 28.50 9.99
C ASP A 129 0.41 29.15 8.84
N THR A 130 1.12 28.34 8.06
CA THR A 130 1.83 28.82 6.89
C THR A 130 0.84 28.99 5.75
N PRO A 131 0.79 30.16 5.09
CA PRO A 131 -0.11 30.36 3.95
C PRO A 131 0.23 29.41 2.82
N ILE A 132 -0.78 28.65 2.38
CA ILE A 132 -0.61 27.70 1.27
C ILE A 132 -0.50 28.51 -0.04
N PRO A 133 0.51 28.26 -0.88
CA PRO A 133 0.65 28.95 -2.16
C PRO A 133 -0.62 28.80 -3.02
N LYS A 134 -1.08 29.92 -3.63
CA LYS A 134 -2.29 29.94 -4.47
C LYS A 134 -2.26 28.91 -5.60
N GLN A 135 -1.06 28.61 -6.11
CA GLN A 135 -0.85 27.58 -7.14
C GLN A 135 -1.27 26.19 -6.69
N VAL A 136 -1.06 25.85 -5.40
CA VAL A 136 -1.46 24.58 -4.82
C VAL A 136 -2.96 24.53 -4.58
N LEU A 137 -3.53 25.64 -4.07
CA LEU A 137 -4.98 25.75 -3.79
C LEU A 137 -5.84 25.70 -5.06
N GLY A 138 -5.31 26.23 -6.18
CA GLY A 138 -6.03 26.26 -7.46
C GLY A 138 -5.95 24.96 -8.27
N THR A 139 -5.22 23.96 -7.80
CA THR A 139 -5.01 22.73 -8.54
C THR A 139 -5.91 21.62 -8.01
N SER A 140 -6.75 21.06 -8.89
CA SER A 140 -7.59 19.88 -8.57
C SER A 140 -6.82 18.55 -8.62
N ALA A 141 -5.53 18.59 -8.96
CA ALA A 141 -4.69 17.41 -9.03
C ALA A 141 -4.25 16.96 -7.62
N SER A 142 -4.43 15.68 -7.34
CA SER A 142 -3.99 15.06 -6.07
C SER A 142 -2.47 14.93 -5.94
N VAL A 143 -1.73 15.12 -7.04
CA VAL A 143 -0.25 15.08 -7.07
C VAL A 143 0.24 16.20 -7.98
N ILE A 144 1.12 17.04 -7.45
CA ILE A 144 1.82 18.08 -8.20
C ILE A 144 3.28 17.61 -8.35
N LEU A 145 3.72 17.43 -9.59
CA LEU A 145 5.11 17.10 -9.89
C LEU A 145 5.86 18.41 -10.18
N SER A 146 6.98 18.62 -9.51
CA SER A 146 7.90 19.70 -9.82
C SER A 146 8.60 19.46 -11.17
N ASP A 147 9.02 20.52 -11.86
CA ASP A 147 9.75 20.42 -13.12
C ASP A 147 11.07 19.64 -12.97
N ASP A 148 11.71 19.72 -11.82
CA ASP A 148 12.92 18.96 -11.49
C ASP A 148 12.64 17.45 -11.37
N ALA A 149 11.49 17.06 -10.83
CA ALA A 149 11.07 15.66 -10.78
C ALA A 149 10.73 15.10 -12.18
N ILE A 150 10.26 15.96 -13.09
CA ILE A 150 9.95 15.58 -14.47
C ILE A 150 11.22 15.48 -15.32
N SER A 151 12.21 16.35 -15.09
CA SER A 151 13.45 16.41 -15.87
C SER A 151 14.42 15.27 -15.60
N GLY A 152 14.11 14.38 -14.64
CA GLY A 152 14.94 13.20 -14.32
C GLY A 152 16.31 13.56 -13.74
N LYS A 153 16.49 14.76 -13.18
CA LYS A 153 17.70 15.09 -12.43
C LYS A 153 17.87 14.05 -11.34
N GLN A 154 19.07 13.47 -11.25
CA GLN A 154 19.42 12.55 -10.18
C GLN A 154 19.21 13.26 -8.85
N VAL A 155 18.18 12.83 -8.13
CA VAL A 155 17.98 13.27 -6.76
C VAL A 155 19.00 12.53 -5.91
N GLU A 156 19.81 13.27 -5.17
CA GLU A 156 20.75 12.69 -4.23
C GLU A 156 19.97 12.19 -3.01
N TRP A 157 19.46 10.95 -3.12
CA TRP A 157 18.61 10.34 -2.11
C TRP A 157 19.23 10.31 -0.72
N ASP A 158 20.57 10.24 -0.63
CA ASP A 158 21.25 10.20 0.64
C ASP A 158 21.14 11.53 1.41
N SER A 159 20.99 12.66 0.71
CA SER A 159 20.78 13.98 1.35
C SER A 159 19.32 14.17 1.84
N LEU A 160 18.37 13.49 1.22
CA LEU A 160 16.95 13.59 1.58
C LEU A 160 16.53 12.59 2.68
N ARG A 161 17.35 11.59 2.95
CA ARG A 161 17.02 10.59 3.96
C ARG A 161 17.24 11.13 5.37
N PRO A 162 16.28 10.90 6.29
CA PRO A 162 16.42 11.32 7.68
C PRO A 162 17.46 10.48 8.46
N TYR A 163 17.94 9.37 7.89
CA TYR A 163 18.96 8.49 8.47
C TYR A 163 19.80 7.85 7.37
N THR A 164 21.05 7.53 7.71
CA THR A 164 21.96 6.82 6.81
C THR A 164 21.59 5.34 6.68
N LEU A 165 21.64 4.82 5.46
CA LEU A 165 21.38 3.40 5.21
C LEU A 165 22.43 2.53 5.90
N THR A 166 21.97 1.45 6.51
CA THR A 166 22.84 0.41 7.02
C THR A 166 23.53 -0.34 5.86
N GLN A 167 24.63 -1.02 6.14
CA GLN A 167 25.32 -1.83 5.11
C GLN A 167 24.41 -2.90 4.48
N LYS A 168 23.51 -3.48 5.29
CA LYS A 168 22.54 -4.47 4.78
C LYS A 168 21.56 -3.85 3.79
N GLU A 169 21.08 -2.65 4.07
CA GLU A 169 20.17 -1.91 3.18
C GLU A 169 20.88 -1.51 1.88
N LYS A 170 22.11 -1.02 1.95
CA LYS A 170 22.92 -0.73 0.76
C LYS A 170 23.15 -1.98 -0.10
N ALA A 171 23.40 -3.12 0.53
CA ALA A 171 23.55 -4.40 -0.17
C ALA A 171 22.27 -4.83 -0.90
N ILE A 172 21.09 -4.52 -0.34
CA ILE A 172 19.80 -4.79 -1.01
C ILE A 172 19.68 -3.97 -2.30
N TYR A 173 20.04 -2.68 -2.30
CA TYR A 173 20.04 -1.87 -3.52
C TYR A 173 20.96 -2.44 -4.59
N GLN A 174 22.18 -2.79 -4.21
CA GLN A 174 23.15 -3.42 -5.14
C GLN A 174 22.64 -4.75 -5.69
N MET A 175 22.01 -5.56 -4.83
CA MET A 175 21.39 -6.81 -5.24
C MET A 175 20.25 -6.58 -6.23
N VAL A 176 19.36 -5.60 -5.97
CA VAL A 176 18.25 -5.26 -6.86
C VAL A 176 18.77 -4.78 -8.22
N ASP A 177 19.78 -3.92 -8.25
CA ASP A 177 20.40 -3.45 -9.48
C ASP A 177 21.00 -4.61 -10.28
N SER A 178 21.69 -5.53 -9.60
CA SER A 178 22.27 -6.72 -10.23
C SER A 178 21.21 -7.65 -10.80
N ILE A 179 20.12 -7.89 -10.05
CA ILE A 179 18.99 -8.75 -10.49
C ILE A 179 18.30 -8.13 -11.71
N GLN A 180 18.11 -6.81 -11.74
CA GLN A 180 17.48 -6.14 -12.88
C GLN A 180 18.27 -6.25 -14.17
N GLN A 181 19.56 -6.51 -14.12
CA GLN A 181 20.42 -6.74 -15.29
C GLN A 181 20.30 -8.16 -15.86
N VAL A 182 19.80 -9.11 -15.07
CA VAL A 182 19.65 -10.50 -15.50
C VAL A 182 18.53 -10.65 -16.54
N PRO A 183 18.80 -11.19 -17.74
CA PRO A 183 17.78 -11.33 -18.78
C PRO A 183 16.55 -12.13 -18.35
N LEU A 184 16.76 -13.18 -17.55
CA LEU A 184 15.69 -13.99 -16.98
C LEU A 184 14.73 -13.16 -16.12
N TYR A 185 15.27 -12.26 -15.29
CA TYR A 185 14.46 -11.37 -14.47
C TYR A 185 13.59 -10.43 -15.31
N LYS A 186 14.16 -9.83 -16.38
CA LYS A 186 13.42 -8.96 -17.30
C LYS A 186 12.25 -9.70 -17.95
N ASN A 187 12.47 -10.95 -18.34
CA ASN A 187 11.44 -11.79 -18.95
C ASN A 187 10.34 -12.13 -17.93
N ILE A 188 10.70 -12.57 -16.72
CA ILE A 188 9.74 -12.87 -15.64
C ILE A 188 8.97 -11.61 -15.24
N TYR A 189 9.63 -10.47 -15.09
CA TYR A 189 9.00 -9.19 -14.76
C TYR A 189 8.00 -8.76 -15.85
N THR A 190 8.37 -8.92 -17.12
CA THR A 190 7.47 -8.61 -18.26
C THR A 190 6.25 -9.53 -18.24
N VAL A 191 6.43 -10.82 -18.00
CA VAL A 191 5.33 -11.79 -17.91
C VAL A 191 4.41 -11.45 -16.72
N LEU A 192 4.95 -11.20 -15.54
CA LEU A 192 4.18 -10.82 -14.35
C LEU A 192 3.40 -9.53 -14.58
N ASN A 193 4.04 -8.50 -15.09
CA ASN A 193 3.36 -7.24 -15.41
C ASN A 193 2.26 -7.40 -16.46
N THR A 194 2.48 -8.29 -17.42
CA THR A 194 1.48 -8.62 -18.45
C THR A 194 0.29 -9.32 -17.83
N ILE A 195 0.51 -10.29 -16.93
CA ILE A 195 -0.55 -11.02 -16.24
C ILE A 195 -1.33 -10.07 -15.31
N ILE A 196 -0.64 -9.29 -14.47
CA ILE A 196 -1.25 -8.39 -13.50
C ILE A 196 -1.92 -7.20 -14.19
N GLY A 197 -1.24 -6.59 -15.16
CA GLY A 197 -1.74 -5.43 -15.91
C GLY A 197 -2.75 -5.78 -16.98
N GLY A 198 -2.88 -7.07 -17.32
CA GLY A 198 -3.76 -7.58 -18.37
C GLY A 198 -3.37 -7.20 -19.79
N TYR A 199 -2.26 -6.47 -19.97
CA TYR A 199 -1.80 -5.98 -21.28
C TYR A 199 -0.30 -6.19 -21.47
N TYR A 200 0.07 -6.70 -22.63
CA TYR A 200 1.45 -6.65 -23.09
C TYR A 200 1.71 -5.28 -23.71
N ASN A 201 2.51 -4.48 -23.03
CA ASN A 201 2.80 -3.12 -23.47
C ASN A 201 4.10 -3.10 -24.29
N THR A 202 3.99 -2.73 -25.56
CA THR A 202 5.13 -2.27 -26.37
C THR A 202 5.32 -0.76 -26.13
N LYS A 203 6.28 -0.15 -26.83
CA LYS A 203 6.57 1.28 -26.66
C LYS A 203 5.33 2.17 -26.83
N TYR A 204 4.53 1.94 -27.86
CA TYR A 204 3.40 2.82 -28.21
C TYR A 204 2.03 2.15 -28.04
N VAL A 205 1.97 0.82 -28.06
CA VAL A 205 0.72 0.05 -28.06
C VAL A 205 0.75 -1.03 -27.00
N GLY A 206 -0.32 -1.19 -26.27
CA GLY A 206 -0.57 -2.32 -25.36
C GLY A 206 -1.63 -3.24 -25.94
N ILE A 207 -1.35 -4.53 -26.04
CA ILE A 207 -2.24 -5.57 -26.54
C ILE A 207 -2.88 -6.28 -25.35
N GLY A 208 -4.19 -6.45 -25.35
CA GLY A 208 -4.96 -7.05 -24.26
C GLY A 208 -6.42 -6.56 -24.28
N PRO A 209 -7.18 -6.83 -23.21
CA PRO A 209 -6.80 -7.47 -21.94
C PRO A 209 -6.80 -9.00 -22.03
N TYR A 210 -5.72 -9.64 -21.58
CA TYR A 210 -5.58 -11.11 -21.66
C TYR A 210 -6.64 -11.88 -20.87
N SER A 211 -7.09 -11.33 -19.75
CA SER A 211 -8.13 -11.94 -18.92
C SER A 211 -9.49 -12.02 -19.59
N LYS A 212 -9.70 -11.29 -20.69
CA LYS A 212 -10.95 -11.26 -21.46
C LYS A 212 -10.82 -11.89 -22.85
N VAL A 213 -9.65 -12.40 -23.21
CA VAL A 213 -9.43 -13.00 -24.54
C VAL A 213 -10.40 -14.15 -24.76
N ILE A 214 -10.63 -14.97 -23.74
CA ILE A 214 -11.59 -16.05 -23.78
C ILE A 214 -12.46 -15.92 -22.54
N SER A 215 -13.74 -15.77 -22.72
CA SER A 215 -14.74 -15.79 -21.66
C SER A 215 -15.90 -16.68 -22.07
N PHE A 216 -16.53 -17.33 -21.10
CA PHE A 216 -17.66 -18.20 -21.31
C PHE A 216 -18.83 -17.73 -20.47
N ASN A 217 -19.96 -17.47 -21.11
CA ASN A 217 -21.21 -17.14 -20.46
C ASN A 217 -22.28 -18.20 -20.85
N ARG A 218 -23.10 -18.62 -19.89
CA ARG A 218 -24.17 -19.60 -20.13
C ARG A 218 -25.17 -19.12 -21.16
N LEU A 219 -25.40 -17.82 -21.30
CA LEU A 219 -26.35 -17.24 -22.25
C LEU A 219 -25.75 -17.05 -23.65
N GLU A 220 -24.52 -16.58 -23.74
CA GLU A 220 -23.86 -16.17 -25.00
C GLU A 220 -22.86 -17.22 -25.53
N GLY A 221 -22.57 -18.27 -24.76
CA GLY A 221 -21.57 -19.26 -25.10
C GLY A 221 -20.13 -18.74 -24.99
N ALA A 222 -19.27 -19.14 -25.90
CA ALA A 222 -17.88 -18.71 -25.95
C ALA A 222 -17.77 -17.32 -26.59
N ARG A 223 -17.10 -16.43 -25.90
CA ARG A 223 -16.82 -15.07 -26.33
C ARG A 223 -15.30 -14.87 -26.45
N PHE A 224 -14.87 -14.39 -27.59
CA PHE A 224 -13.49 -14.05 -27.86
C PHE A 224 -13.36 -12.53 -27.96
N GLN A 225 -12.41 -11.96 -27.23
CA GLN A 225 -12.14 -10.52 -27.26
C GLN A 225 -10.64 -10.29 -27.39
N ILE A 226 -10.22 -9.54 -28.40
CA ILE A 226 -8.87 -9.02 -28.51
C ILE A 226 -8.93 -7.49 -28.61
N GLY A 227 -8.04 -6.81 -27.96
CA GLY A 227 -8.02 -5.36 -27.96
C GLY A 227 -6.62 -4.79 -27.96
N ALA A 228 -6.52 -3.54 -28.31
CA ALA A 228 -5.31 -2.76 -28.25
C ALA A 228 -5.61 -1.38 -27.67
N ARG A 229 -4.62 -0.80 -26.99
CA ARG A 229 -4.70 0.56 -26.46
C ARG A 229 -3.38 1.29 -26.67
N THR A 230 -3.43 2.60 -26.77
CA THR A 230 -2.21 3.41 -26.78
C THR A 230 -1.58 3.46 -25.38
N THR A 231 -0.25 3.46 -25.30
CA THR A 231 0.51 3.61 -24.07
C THR A 231 0.74 5.09 -23.72
N LYS A 232 1.29 5.36 -22.54
CA LYS A 232 1.68 6.71 -22.11
C LYS A 232 2.79 7.31 -23.00
N GLU A 233 3.62 6.46 -23.61
CA GLU A 233 4.68 6.86 -24.54
C GLU A 233 4.14 7.38 -25.86
N PHE A 234 2.93 6.96 -26.26
CA PHE A 234 2.24 7.50 -27.42
C PHE A 234 1.67 8.90 -27.11
N SER A 235 0.92 9.02 -26.01
CA SER A 235 0.37 10.31 -25.55
C SER A 235 0.06 10.26 -24.06
N ARG A 236 0.43 11.32 -23.34
CA ARG A 236 0.07 11.49 -21.93
C ARG A 236 -1.34 12.04 -21.74
N ARG A 237 -1.91 12.68 -22.77
CA ARG A 237 -3.21 13.37 -22.70
C ARG A 237 -4.35 12.54 -23.26
N VAL A 238 -4.08 11.70 -24.26
CA VAL A 238 -5.12 10.94 -24.98
C VAL A 238 -4.79 9.47 -24.95
N ARG A 239 -5.78 8.64 -24.57
CA ARG A 239 -5.72 7.18 -24.64
C ARG A 239 -6.78 6.69 -25.60
N LEU A 240 -6.35 6.05 -26.67
CA LEU A 240 -7.23 5.36 -27.62
C LEU A 240 -7.26 3.87 -27.28
N SER A 241 -8.44 3.27 -27.31
CA SER A 241 -8.61 1.83 -27.12
C SER A 241 -9.58 1.29 -28.16
N THR A 242 -9.22 0.16 -28.74
CA THR A 242 -10.08 -0.57 -29.69
C THR A 242 -10.21 -2.03 -29.26
N TYR A 243 -11.37 -2.63 -29.53
CA TYR A 243 -11.64 -4.02 -29.20
C TYR A 243 -12.36 -4.69 -30.36
N LEU A 244 -11.90 -5.88 -30.71
CA LEU A 244 -12.58 -6.78 -31.63
C LEU A 244 -13.25 -7.87 -30.81
N LEU A 245 -14.55 -8.06 -31.02
CA LEU A 245 -15.36 -8.98 -30.23
C LEU A 245 -16.07 -9.96 -31.18
N ARG A 246 -15.93 -11.26 -30.88
CA ARG A 246 -16.66 -12.33 -31.56
C ARG A 246 -17.38 -13.19 -30.55
N THR A 247 -18.67 -13.26 -30.63
CA THR A 247 -19.53 -14.18 -29.85
C THR A 247 -20.03 -15.30 -30.77
N ARG A 248 -20.11 -16.52 -30.24
CA ARG A 248 -20.74 -17.65 -30.93
C ARG A 248 -22.14 -17.81 -30.33
N ASP A 249 -23.16 -17.39 -31.12
CA ASP A 249 -24.55 -17.57 -30.73
C ASP A 249 -24.96 -19.05 -30.88
N ARG A 250 -25.57 -19.62 -29.83
CA ARG A 250 -26.12 -20.99 -29.86
C ARG A 250 -27.55 -21.07 -30.35
N ARG A 251 -28.13 -20.00 -30.91
CA ARG A 251 -29.55 -19.92 -31.23
C ARG A 251 -29.97 -20.54 -32.57
N THR A 252 -29.20 -21.40 -33.21
CA THR A 252 -29.62 -22.07 -34.45
C THR A 252 -29.41 -23.57 -34.41
N GLN A 253 -30.00 -24.26 -33.44
CA GLN A 253 -30.31 -25.69 -33.56
C GLN A 253 -31.51 -26.04 -32.70
N GLY A 254 -32.70 -25.88 -33.23
CA GLY A 254 -33.92 -26.28 -32.51
C GLY A 254 -35.18 -25.85 -33.21
N SER A 255 -35.26 -26.11 -34.52
CA SER A 255 -36.55 -26.06 -35.23
C SER A 255 -36.36 -26.74 -36.59
N ASP A 256 -36.37 -28.07 -36.57
CA ASP A 256 -36.87 -28.91 -37.68
C ASP A 256 -36.95 -30.33 -37.14
N GLY A 257 -38.19 -30.84 -36.98
CA GLY A 257 -38.53 -32.21 -36.61
C GLY A 257 -39.78 -32.30 -35.78
#